data_90e148b4dd1324b78b4c5f8b9f9161aa
#
_entry.id   90e148b4dd1324b78b4c5f8b9f9161aa
#
_cell.length_a   1.000
_cell.length_b   1.000
_cell.length_c   1.000
_cell.angle_alpha   90.00
_cell.angle_beta   90.00
_cell.angle_gamma   90.00
#
_symmetry.space_group_name_H-M   'P 1'
#
loop_
_entity.id
_entity.type
_entity.pdbx_description
1 polymer ?
#
loop_
_entity_poly.entity_id
_entity_poly.type
_entity_poly.pdbx_seq_one_letter_code
_entity_poly.pdbx_strand_id
1 'polypeptide(L)'
;MTTSFQLRAYRESDEDAAIELWRRTWQLAYPSIDFAARVAWWRERWRNELVANAGIVVAEQAGALLGFVTIDDKGYLDQLVVGPEQWGSKLADALVDEARRRSPSGVTLLVNKDNARAIRFYERNGFSHAGEDVNPTSGRPVLRMQWKP
;
A
#
# COMPACT_ATOMS: atom_id res chain seq x y z
N MET A 1 -7.10 -10.41 -23.97
CA MET A 1 -5.68 -10.43 -23.58
C MET A 1 -5.53 -10.16 -22.10
N THR A 2 -4.89 -11.06 -21.40
CA THR A 2 -4.65 -10.88 -19.97
C THR A 2 -3.38 -10.11 -19.75
N THR A 3 -3.47 -9.08 -18.90
CA THR A 3 -2.30 -8.37 -18.42
C THR A 3 -1.59 -9.28 -17.40
N SER A 4 -0.37 -9.65 -17.68
CA SER A 4 0.40 -10.46 -16.75
C SER A 4 1.41 -9.58 -16.00
N PHE A 5 1.55 -9.84 -14.71
CA PHE A 5 2.54 -9.20 -13.86
C PHE A 5 3.20 -10.26 -13.01
N GLN A 6 4.39 -9.93 -12.49
CA GLN A 6 5.08 -10.80 -11.56
C GLN A 6 5.20 -10.11 -10.22
N LEU A 7 4.95 -10.86 -9.14
CA LEU A 7 5.23 -10.39 -7.79
C LEU A 7 6.63 -10.85 -7.42
N ARG A 8 7.41 -9.95 -6.88
CA ARG A 8 8.78 -10.26 -6.43
C ARG A 8 9.15 -9.40 -5.24
N ALA A 9 10.21 -9.80 -4.55
CA ALA A 9 10.75 -9.01 -3.46
C ALA A 9 11.30 -7.68 -3.96
N TYR A 10 11.13 -6.64 -3.15
CA TYR A 10 11.70 -5.33 -3.39
C TYR A 10 13.23 -5.41 -3.41
N ARG A 11 13.85 -4.62 -4.29
CA ARG A 11 15.30 -4.42 -4.35
C ARG A 11 15.61 -2.95 -4.19
N GLU A 12 16.79 -2.65 -3.69
CA GLU A 12 17.22 -1.26 -3.50
C GLU A 12 17.13 -0.46 -4.81
N SER A 13 17.38 -1.10 -5.94
CA SER A 13 17.26 -0.45 -7.25
C SER A 13 15.83 -0.07 -7.63
N ASP A 14 14.83 -0.53 -6.89
CA ASP A 14 13.42 -0.17 -7.13
C ASP A 14 13.02 1.13 -6.45
N GLU A 15 13.88 1.72 -5.63
CA GLU A 15 13.50 2.83 -4.77
C GLU A 15 12.88 4.00 -5.53
N ASP A 16 13.55 4.49 -6.57
CA ASP A 16 13.05 5.66 -7.30
C ASP A 16 11.69 5.38 -7.94
N ALA A 17 11.53 4.19 -8.52
CA ALA A 17 10.28 3.80 -9.15
C ALA A 17 9.15 3.67 -8.11
N ALA A 18 9.44 3.11 -6.94
CA ALA A 18 8.47 2.96 -5.86
C ALA A 18 8.04 4.32 -5.30
N ILE A 19 8.99 5.23 -5.09
CA ILE A 19 8.72 6.58 -4.60
C ILE A 19 7.85 7.35 -5.61
N GLU A 20 8.19 7.28 -6.90
CA GLU A 20 7.43 7.97 -7.94
C GLU A 20 6.02 7.39 -8.08
N LEU A 21 5.88 6.08 -7.98
CA LEU A 21 4.57 5.42 -8.02
C LEU A 21 3.71 5.87 -6.84
N TRP A 22 4.28 5.95 -5.64
CA TRP A 22 3.61 6.47 -4.45
C TRP A 22 3.13 7.91 -4.68
N ARG A 23 4.03 8.78 -5.14
CA ARG A 23 3.71 10.20 -5.37
C ARG A 23 2.57 10.36 -6.38
N ARG A 24 2.68 9.69 -7.51
CA ARG A 24 1.73 9.79 -8.61
C ARG A 24 0.34 9.29 -8.21
N THR A 25 0.32 8.17 -7.52
CA THR A 25 -0.92 7.52 -7.11
C THR A 25 -1.66 8.34 -6.06
N TRP A 26 -0.96 8.77 -5.02
CA TRP A 26 -1.56 9.60 -3.97
C TRP A 26 -1.98 10.97 -4.50
N GLN A 27 -1.22 11.55 -5.43
CA GLN A 27 -1.56 12.84 -6.01
C GLN A 27 -2.89 12.78 -6.77
N LEU A 28 -3.17 11.69 -7.45
CA LEU A 28 -4.46 11.50 -8.12
C LEU A 28 -5.60 11.29 -7.12
N ALA A 29 -5.35 10.58 -6.03
CA ALA A 29 -6.36 10.34 -5.00
C ALA A 29 -6.68 11.61 -4.20
N TYR A 30 -5.69 12.48 -3.99
CA TYR A 30 -5.84 13.72 -3.20
C TYR A 30 -5.21 14.89 -3.94
N PRO A 31 -5.91 15.42 -4.98
CA PRO A 31 -5.31 16.46 -5.84
C PRO A 31 -4.95 17.77 -5.15
N SER A 32 -5.60 18.06 -4.00
CA SER A 32 -5.34 19.30 -3.25
C SER A 32 -4.07 19.25 -2.39
N ILE A 33 -3.44 18.09 -2.28
CA ILE A 33 -2.22 17.92 -1.48
C ILE A 33 -1.02 17.88 -2.43
N ASP A 34 0.03 18.62 -2.07
CA ASP A 34 1.26 18.64 -2.87
C ASP A 34 2.18 17.50 -2.44
N PHE A 35 2.02 16.34 -3.07
CA PHE A 35 2.86 15.18 -2.75
C PHE A 35 4.29 15.32 -3.26
N ALA A 36 4.52 16.13 -4.30
CA ALA A 36 5.88 16.40 -4.75
C ALA A 36 6.72 17.04 -3.63
N ALA A 37 6.10 17.93 -2.86
CA ALA A 37 6.77 18.56 -1.72
C ALA A 37 7.07 17.60 -0.57
N ARG A 38 6.45 16.41 -0.57
CA ARG A 38 6.61 15.39 0.48
C ARG A 38 7.59 14.29 0.12
N VAL A 39 8.11 14.30 -1.10
CA VAL A 39 8.95 13.19 -1.60
C VAL A 39 10.20 12.99 -0.74
N ALA A 40 10.89 14.06 -0.37
CA ALA A 40 12.11 13.93 0.44
C ALA A 40 11.82 13.29 1.79
N TRP A 41 10.78 13.74 2.47
CA TRP A 41 10.34 13.16 3.74
C TRP A 41 9.91 11.70 3.56
N TRP A 42 9.15 11.41 2.52
CA TRP A 42 8.68 10.05 2.26
C TRP A 42 9.84 9.11 1.97
N ARG A 43 10.84 9.54 1.19
CA ARG A 43 12.01 8.72 0.89
C ARG A 43 12.77 8.35 2.17
N GLU A 44 12.90 9.30 3.08
CA GLU A 44 13.54 9.06 4.36
C GLU A 44 12.77 8.03 5.19
N ARG A 45 11.44 8.19 5.27
CA ARG A 45 10.58 7.23 5.95
C ARG A 45 10.63 5.86 5.28
N TRP A 46 10.64 5.83 3.97
CA TRP A 46 10.75 4.61 3.19
C TRP A 46 11.99 3.81 3.57
N ARG A 47 13.14 4.46 3.59
CA ARG A 47 14.41 3.82 3.93
C ARG A 47 14.49 3.40 5.39
N ASN A 48 14.11 4.29 6.29
CA ASN A 48 14.38 4.12 7.72
C ASN A 48 13.32 3.30 8.44
N GLU A 49 12.09 3.29 7.95
CA GLU A 49 10.99 2.59 8.60
C GLU A 49 10.50 1.39 7.80
N LEU A 50 10.20 1.57 6.51
CA LEU A 50 9.59 0.51 5.72
C LEU A 50 10.61 -0.52 5.24
N VAL A 51 11.66 -0.09 4.58
CA VAL A 51 12.71 -1.01 4.10
C VAL A 51 13.40 -1.71 5.28
N ALA A 52 13.61 -0.97 6.36
CA ALA A 52 14.31 -1.50 7.53
C ALA A 52 13.49 -2.53 8.32
N ASN A 53 12.16 -2.38 8.37
CA ASN A 53 11.32 -3.13 9.30
C ASN A 53 10.20 -3.95 8.67
N ALA A 54 9.96 -3.81 7.39
CA ALA A 54 8.86 -4.51 6.72
C ALA A 54 9.34 -5.35 5.55
N GLY A 55 8.56 -6.37 5.20
CA GLY A 55 8.70 -7.05 3.92
C GLY A 55 7.99 -6.24 2.86
N ILE A 56 8.62 -6.05 1.72
CA ILE A 56 8.04 -5.29 0.62
C ILE A 56 7.99 -6.18 -0.62
N VAL A 57 6.80 -6.32 -1.18
CA VAL A 57 6.59 -7.04 -2.44
C VAL A 57 6.16 -6.05 -3.50
N VAL A 58 6.82 -6.11 -4.64
CA VAL A 58 6.50 -5.27 -5.79
C VAL A 58 5.87 -6.10 -6.90
N ALA A 59 4.99 -5.46 -7.68
CA ALA A 59 4.44 -6.04 -8.89
C ALA A 59 5.12 -5.40 -10.09
N GLU A 60 5.66 -6.22 -10.96
CA GLU A 60 6.43 -5.76 -12.12
C GLU A 60 5.87 -6.33 -13.40
N GLN A 61 5.90 -5.52 -14.45
CA GLN A 61 5.58 -5.97 -15.80
C GLN A 61 6.49 -5.24 -16.77
N ALA A 62 7.23 -6.01 -17.56
CA ALA A 62 8.15 -5.46 -18.58
C ALA A 62 9.11 -4.40 -18.00
N GLY A 63 9.61 -4.62 -16.80
CA GLY A 63 10.56 -3.73 -16.14
C GLY A 63 9.94 -2.53 -15.42
N ALA A 64 8.62 -2.36 -15.48
CA ALA A 64 7.93 -1.25 -14.81
C ALA A 64 7.25 -1.72 -13.54
N LEU A 65 7.33 -0.94 -12.47
CA LEU A 65 6.58 -1.22 -11.25
C LEU A 65 5.13 -0.79 -11.42
N LEU A 66 4.21 -1.70 -11.15
CA LEU A 66 2.77 -1.46 -11.23
C LEU A 66 2.14 -1.20 -9.87
N GLY A 67 2.76 -1.69 -8.82
CA GLY A 67 2.25 -1.55 -7.46
C GLY A 67 3.19 -2.18 -6.46
N PHE A 68 2.90 -2.00 -5.17
CA PHE A 68 3.64 -2.65 -4.10
C PHE A 68 2.81 -2.72 -2.82
N VAL A 69 3.22 -3.60 -1.92
CA VAL A 69 2.62 -3.73 -0.59
C VAL A 69 3.74 -3.87 0.44
N THR A 70 3.53 -3.29 1.61
CA THR A 70 4.45 -3.44 2.74
C THR A 70 3.73 -4.11 3.89
N ILE A 71 4.36 -5.11 4.49
CA ILE A 71 3.83 -5.85 5.63
C ILE A 71 4.95 -6.13 6.61
N ASP A 72 4.78 -5.74 7.88
CA ASP A 72 5.80 -5.96 8.88
C ASP A 72 5.59 -7.30 9.61
N ASP A 73 6.50 -7.62 10.55
CA ASP A 73 6.47 -8.88 11.28
C ASP A 73 5.34 -8.95 12.31
N LYS A 74 4.66 -7.85 12.57
CA LYS A 74 3.50 -7.78 13.47
C LYS A 74 2.18 -7.85 12.72
N GLY A 75 2.23 -7.97 11.38
CA GLY A 75 1.04 -8.02 10.56
C GLY A 75 0.47 -6.66 10.20
N TYR A 76 1.25 -5.60 10.36
CA TYR A 76 0.78 -4.27 9.96
C TYR A 76 1.10 -3.99 8.50
N LEU A 77 0.06 -3.72 7.73
CA LEU A 77 0.15 -3.31 6.33
C LEU A 77 0.17 -1.79 6.31
N ASP A 78 1.36 -1.21 6.10
CA ASP A 78 1.52 0.25 6.10
C ASP A 78 1.11 0.84 4.76
N GLN A 79 1.54 0.23 3.66
CA GLN A 79 1.28 0.75 2.32
C GLN A 79 0.79 -0.33 1.38
N LEU A 80 -0.26 0.00 0.64
CA LEU A 80 -0.70 -0.73 -0.53
C LEU A 80 -0.90 0.30 -1.63
N VAL A 81 -0.02 0.29 -2.61
CA VAL A 81 -0.06 1.26 -3.71
C VAL A 81 -0.21 0.51 -5.02
N VAL A 82 -1.21 0.88 -5.78
CA VAL A 82 -1.47 0.33 -7.13
C VAL A 82 -1.57 1.50 -8.09
N GLY A 83 -0.75 1.47 -9.13
CA GLY A 83 -0.72 2.54 -10.12
C GLY A 83 -2.11 2.76 -10.73
N PRO A 84 -2.46 4.02 -11.06
CA PRO A 84 -3.81 4.33 -11.55
C PRO A 84 -4.25 3.51 -12.76
N GLU A 85 -3.31 3.13 -13.63
CA GLU A 85 -3.58 2.31 -14.82
C GLU A 85 -4.07 0.92 -14.46
N GLN A 86 -3.83 0.47 -13.23
CA GLN A 86 -4.21 -0.85 -12.75
C GLN A 86 -5.45 -0.83 -11.86
N TRP A 87 -6.04 0.35 -11.63
CA TRP A 87 -7.25 0.43 -10.81
C TRP A 87 -8.39 -0.34 -11.48
N GLY A 88 -9.08 -1.16 -10.68
CA GLY A 88 -10.12 -2.04 -11.19
C GLY A 88 -9.62 -3.38 -11.71
N SER A 89 -8.30 -3.58 -11.76
CA SER A 89 -7.71 -4.87 -12.11
C SER A 89 -7.57 -5.73 -10.85
N LYS A 90 -7.05 -6.94 -11.02
CA LYS A 90 -6.83 -7.87 -9.89
C LYS A 90 -5.50 -7.68 -9.18
N LEU A 91 -4.73 -6.66 -9.54
CA LEU A 91 -3.41 -6.44 -8.96
C LEU A 91 -3.48 -6.15 -7.46
N ALA A 92 -4.40 -5.29 -7.04
CA ALA A 92 -4.57 -4.97 -5.63
C ALA A 92 -4.93 -6.22 -4.82
N ASP A 93 -5.81 -7.06 -5.35
CA ASP A 93 -6.18 -8.32 -4.70
C ASP A 93 -4.97 -9.23 -4.53
N ALA A 94 -4.12 -9.34 -5.55
CA ALA A 94 -2.92 -10.16 -5.51
C ALA A 94 -1.93 -9.67 -4.46
N LEU A 95 -1.79 -8.35 -4.32
CA LEU A 95 -0.90 -7.77 -3.31
C LEU A 95 -1.42 -7.99 -1.88
N VAL A 96 -2.74 -7.88 -1.69
CA VAL A 96 -3.35 -8.19 -0.39
C VAL A 96 -3.19 -9.67 -0.06
N ASP A 97 -3.35 -10.56 -1.03
CA ASP A 97 -3.12 -11.99 -0.84
C ASP A 97 -1.69 -12.26 -0.38
N GLU A 98 -0.74 -11.55 -0.94
CA GLU A 98 0.66 -11.68 -0.54
C GLU A 98 0.88 -11.24 0.90
N ALA A 99 0.24 -10.14 1.32
CA ALA A 99 0.30 -9.69 2.70
C ALA A 99 -0.28 -10.73 3.66
N ARG A 100 -1.43 -11.32 3.32
CA ARG A 100 -2.05 -12.37 4.12
C ARG A 100 -1.16 -13.62 4.22
N ARG A 101 -0.49 -13.97 3.13
CA ARG A 101 0.43 -15.12 3.11
C ARG A 101 1.62 -14.90 4.02
N ARG A 102 2.12 -13.67 4.07
CA ARG A 102 3.27 -13.30 4.90
C ARG A 102 2.90 -13.10 6.36
N SER A 103 1.62 -12.84 6.64
CA SER A 103 1.10 -12.68 8.00
C SER A 103 -0.16 -13.50 8.18
N PRO A 104 -0.03 -14.83 8.22
CA PRO A 104 -1.20 -15.72 8.21
C PRO A 104 -2.05 -15.66 9.47
N SER A 105 -1.53 -15.11 10.57
CA SER A 105 -2.30 -14.97 11.81
C SER A 105 -3.16 -13.70 11.84
N GLY A 106 -2.98 -12.80 10.88
CA GLY A 106 -3.80 -11.59 10.77
C GLY A 106 -3.06 -10.44 10.15
N VAL A 107 -3.83 -9.52 9.56
CA VAL A 107 -3.31 -8.29 8.97
C VAL A 107 -4.14 -7.13 9.49
N THR A 108 -3.47 -6.06 9.91
CA THR A 108 -4.09 -4.83 10.37
C THR A 108 -3.62 -3.67 9.50
N LEU A 109 -4.50 -2.72 9.26
CA LEU A 109 -4.16 -1.51 8.50
C LEU A 109 -4.95 -0.31 8.98
N LEU A 110 -4.49 0.88 8.59
CA LEU A 110 -5.23 2.12 8.75
C LEU A 110 -5.57 2.67 7.37
N VAL A 111 -6.80 3.12 7.20
CA VAL A 111 -7.28 3.70 5.95
C VAL A 111 -7.99 5.01 6.24
N ASN A 112 -7.78 6.03 5.40
CA ASN A 112 -8.46 7.32 5.58
C ASN A 112 -9.98 7.13 5.56
N LYS A 113 -10.69 7.75 6.51
CA LYS A 113 -12.15 7.62 6.62
C LYS A 113 -12.87 8.13 5.39
N ASP A 114 -12.30 9.08 4.68
CA ASP A 114 -12.89 9.64 3.47
C ASP A 114 -12.56 8.84 2.20
N ASN A 115 -11.76 7.78 2.32
CA ASN A 115 -11.40 6.95 1.18
C ASN A 115 -12.36 5.76 1.06
N ALA A 116 -13.60 6.05 0.65
CA ALA A 116 -14.66 5.05 0.54
C ALA A 116 -14.28 3.89 -0.41
N ARG A 117 -13.54 4.18 -1.47
CA ARG A 117 -13.11 3.17 -2.44
C ARG A 117 -12.18 2.14 -1.80
N ALA A 118 -11.20 2.61 -1.04
CA ALA A 118 -10.27 1.71 -0.36
C ALA A 118 -10.99 0.90 0.71
N ILE A 119 -11.87 1.54 1.48
CA ILE A 119 -12.63 0.84 2.52
C ILE A 119 -13.44 -0.30 1.91
N ARG A 120 -14.15 -0.06 0.82
CA ARG A 120 -14.92 -1.10 0.13
C ARG A 120 -14.03 -2.21 -0.41
N PHE A 121 -12.85 -1.85 -0.92
CA PHE A 121 -11.88 -2.82 -1.39
C PHE A 121 -11.44 -3.76 -0.25
N TYR A 122 -11.09 -3.20 0.90
CA TYR A 122 -10.68 -4.01 2.04
C TYR A 122 -11.82 -4.87 2.58
N GLU A 123 -13.04 -4.33 2.61
CA GLU A 123 -14.22 -5.12 3.01
C GLU A 123 -14.43 -6.33 2.10
N ARG A 124 -14.30 -6.13 0.79
CA ARG A 124 -14.40 -7.24 -0.18
C ARG A 124 -13.31 -8.28 0.00
N ASN A 125 -12.18 -7.90 0.56
CA ASN A 125 -11.07 -8.80 0.81
C ASN A 125 -11.07 -9.39 2.22
N GLY A 126 -12.20 -9.30 2.92
CA GLY A 126 -12.37 -9.96 4.21
C GLY A 126 -11.91 -9.16 5.41
N PHE A 127 -11.61 -7.87 5.24
CA PHE A 127 -11.26 -7.01 6.36
C PHE A 127 -12.53 -6.47 7.02
N SER A 128 -12.51 -6.36 8.34
CA SER A 128 -13.59 -5.79 9.12
C SER A 128 -13.11 -4.55 9.87
N HIS A 129 -14.05 -3.71 10.27
CA HIS A 129 -13.74 -2.50 11.03
C HIS A 129 -13.30 -2.90 12.45
N ALA A 130 -12.19 -2.33 12.91
CA ALA A 130 -11.61 -2.64 14.21
C ALA A 130 -11.42 -1.39 15.08
N GLY A 131 -11.97 -0.26 14.67
CA GLY A 131 -11.93 0.97 15.43
C GLY A 131 -11.61 2.19 14.59
N GLU A 132 -11.53 3.32 15.25
CA GLU A 132 -11.18 4.59 14.63
C GLU A 132 -9.92 5.13 15.29
N ASP A 133 -9.15 5.91 14.54
CA ASP A 133 -7.90 6.48 15.02
C ASP A 133 -7.62 7.76 14.26
N VAL A 134 -6.48 8.36 14.56
CA VAL A 134 -6.00 9.56 13.86
C VAL A 134 -4.63 9.22 13.32
N ASN A 135 -4.38 9.55 12.07
CA ASN A 135 -3.08 9.33 11.47
C ASN A 135 -2.04 10.20 12.19
N PRO A 136 -1.00 9.60 12.79
CA PRO A 136 -0.03 10.37 13.58
C PRO A 136 0.78 11.38 12.77
N THR A 137 0.85 11.20 11.46
CA THR A 137 1.59 12.08 10.56
C THR A 137 0.72 13.22 10.02
N SER A 138 -0.46 12.88 9.49
CA SER A 138 -1.32 13.84 8.81
C SER A 138 -2.37 14.49 9.71
N GLY A 139 -2.69 13.87 10.85
CA GLY A 139 -3.78 14.30 11.72
C GLY A 139 -5.16 13.96 11.18
N ARG A 140 -5.25 13.26 10.06
CA ARG A 140 -6.52 12.89 9.45
C ARG A 140 -7.18 11.72 10.15
N PRO A 141 -8.53 11.71 10.23
CA PRO A 141 -9.23 10.56 10.82
C PRO A 141 -9.09 9.34 9.92
N VAL A 142 -8.81 8.19 10.54
CA VAL A 142 -8.65 6.91 9.85
C VAL A 142 -9.51 5.85 10.50
N LEU A 143 -9.82 4.81 9.72
CA LEU A 143 -10.41 3.57 10.24
C LEU A 143 -9.29 2.54 10.40
N ARG A 144 -9.32 1.82 11.51
CA ARG A 144 -8.52 0.62 11.67
C ARG A 144 -9.32 -0.54 11.14
N MET A 145 -8.71 -1.30 10.26
CA MET A 145 -9.33 -2.49 9.68
C MET A 145 -8.42 -3.69 9.92
N GLN A 146 -9.01 -4.86 10.06
CA GLN A 146 -8.26 -6.09 10.30
C GLN A 146 -8.84 -7.25 9.53
N TRP A 147 -7.95 -8.13 9.10
CA TRP A 147 -8.29 -9.43 8.57
C TRP A 147 -7.74 -10.49 9.52
N LYS A 148 -8.56 -11.49 9.84
CA LYS A 148 -8.15 -12.67 10.61
C LYS A 148 -8.60 -13.91 9.86
N PRO A 149 -7.79 -14.98 9.87
CA PRO A 149 -8.18 -16.23 9.20
C PRO A 149 -9.39 -16.90 9.85
#